data_7a159e4c7043c37306843029e442524e
#
_entry.id   7a159e4c7043c37306843029e442524e
#
_cell.length_a   1.000
_cell.length_b   1.000
_cell.length_c   1.000
_cell.angle_alpha   90.00
_cell.angle_beta   90.00
_cell.angle_gamma   90.00
#
_symmetry.space_group_name_H-M   'P 1'
#
loop_
_entity.id
_entity.type
_entity.pdbx_description
1 polymer ?
#
loop_
_entity_poly.entity_id
_entity_poly.type
_entity_poly.pdbx_seq_one_letter_code
_entity_poly.pdbx_strand_id
1 'polypeptide(L)' 'SEKKMCFVEEVLTLRFGYERMTAVMKAVKDAGVKIVENGYDDNCILKVSMRKSVVESFCECLDRTIKVE' A
#
# COMPACT_ATOMS: atom_id res chain seq x y z
N SER A 1 -2.21 18.46 22.54
CA SER A 1 -2.22 18.53 22.09
C SER A 1 -2.70 18.58 21.28
N GLU A 2 -2.85 18.67 21.02
CA GLU A 2 -2.95 18.76 20.37
C GLU A 2 -3.51 18.54 19.47
N LYS A 3 -4.03 18.65 19.01
CA LYS A 3 -4.43 18.47 18.26
C LYS A 3 -4.54 18.57 17.27
N LYS A 4 -4.60 18.70 17.06
CA LYS A 4 -4.39 18.81 15.92
C LYS A 4 -5.00 18.08 14.96
N MET A 5 -5.11 18.38 13.98
CA MET A 5 -5.75 17.71 13.03
C MET A 5 -5.13 16.48 12.72
N CYS A 6 -5.75 15.44 12.93
CA CYS A 6 -5.19 14.19 12.64
C CYS A 6 -5.74 13.69 11.37
N PHE A 7 -4.90 13.59 10.37
CA PHE A 7 -5.27 12.82 9.24
C PHE A 7 -5.10 11.38 9.64
N VAL A 8 -6.15 10.62 9.56
CA VAL A 8 -6.07 9.20 9.84
C VAL A 8 -5.47 8.53 8.61
N GLU A 9 -4.22 8.20 8.71
CA GLU A 9 -3.54 7.48 7.66
C GLU A 9 -3.36 6.04 8.09
N GLU A 10 -3.52 5.11 7.16
CA GLU A 10 -3.33 3.71 7.44
C GLU A 10 -2.15 3.18 6.66
N VAL A 11 -1.39 2.34 7.30
CA VAL A 11 -0.25 1.70 6.66
C VAL A 11 -0.65 0.27 6.32
N LEU A 12 -0.52 -0.06 5.06
CA LEU A 12 -0.83 -1.39 4.58
C LEU A 12 0.44 -2.10 4.18
N THR A 13 0.53 -3.36 4.53
CA THR A 13 1.64 -4.21 4.13
C THR A 13 1.20 -5.08 2.98
N LEU A 14 1.85 -4.93 1.84
CA LEU A 14 1.53 -5.67 0.64
C LEU A 14 2.55 -6.77 0.44
N ARG A 15 2.07 -7.99 0.22
CA ARG A 15 2.95 -9.11 -0.08
C ARG A 15 2.63 -9.64 -1.45
N PHE A 16 3.63 -9.78 -2.28
CA PHE A 16 3.44 -10.21 -3.65
C PHE A 16 4.74 -10.80 -4.19
N GLY A 17 4.61 -11.58 -5.24
CA GLY A 17 5.78 -12.13 -5.92
C GLY A 17 6.46 -11.06 -6.76
N TYR A 18 7.71 -11.30 -7.07
CA TYR A 18 8.50 -10.35 -7.84
C TYR A 18 7.82 -10.00 -9.17
N GLU A 19 7.16 -10.97 -9.77
CA GLU A 19 6.51 -10.75 -11.06
C GLU A 19 5.32 -9.79 -10.97
N ARG A 20 4.84 -9.57 -9.76
CA ARG A 20 3.72 -8.63 -9.54
C ARG A 20 4.21 -7.23 -9.19
N MET A 21 5.50 -7.06 -9.08
CA MET A 21 6.04 -5.78 -8.62
C MET A 21 5.63 -4.63 -9.52
N THR A 22 5.70 -4.82 -10.82
CA THR A 22 5.33 -3.76 -11.75
C THR A 22 3.88 -3.35 -11.57
N ALA A 23 2.99 -4.32 -11.41
CA ALA A 23 1.58 -4.03 -11.23
C ALA A 23 1.34 -3.28 -9.92
N VAL A 24 2.03 -3.69 -8.86
CA VAL A 24 1.88 -3.05 -7.57
C VAL A 24 2.40 -1.62 -7.63
N MET A 25 3.56 -1.42 -8.23
CA MET A 25 4.13 -0.09 -8.33
C MET A 25 3.24 0.84 -9.16
N LYS A 26 2.62 0.32 -10.19
CA LYS A 26 1.70 1.11 -10.99
C LYS A 26 0.49 1.52 -10.17
N ALA A 27 -0.06 0.59 -9.39
CA ALA A 27 -1.19 0.90 -8.54
C ALA A 27 -0.83 1.96 -7.50
N VAL A 28 0.37 1.86 -6.95
CA VAL A 28 0.84 2.83 -5.97
C VAL A 28 0.91 4.22 -6.58
N LYS A 29 1.42 4.32 -7.79
CA LYS A 29 1.51 5.61 -8.46
C LYS A 29 0.14 6.16 -8.82
N ASP A 30 -0.74 5.30 -9.30
CA ASP A 30 -2.08 5.73 -9.68
C ASP A 30 -2.86 6.24 -8.47
N ALA A 31 -2.73 5.56 -7.37
CA ALA A 31 -3.43 5.96 -6.15
C ALA A 31 -2.77 7.13 -5.45
N GLY A 32 -1.51 7.38 -5.79
CA GLY A 32 -0.78 8.47 -5.15
C GLY A 32 -0.46 8.20 -3.70
N VAL A 33 -0.33 6.93 -3.34
CA VAL A 33 -0.02 6.57 -1.97
C VAL A 33 1.48 6.69 -1.73
N LYS A 34 1.84 6.83 -0.46
CA LYS A 34 3.22 7.03 -0.10
C LYS A 34 3.85 5.71 0.33
N ILE A 35 5.03 5.43 -0.20
CA ILE A 35 5.75 4.23 0.19
C ILE A 35 6.51 4.52 1.48
N VAL A 36 6.21 3.74 2.51
CA VAL A 36 6.83 3.92 3.82
C VAL A 36 8.07 3.06 3.92
N GLU A 37 7.96 1.83 3.43
CA GLU A 37 9.07 0.90 3.56
C GLU A 37 8.94 -0.17 2.51
N ASN A 38 10.06 -0.72 2.08
CA ASN A 38 10.03 -1.88 1.22
C ASN A 38 11.02 -2.90 1.74
N GLY A 39 10.79 -4.15 1.44
CA GLY A 39 11.65 -5.20 1.90
C GLY A 39 11.52 -6.43 1.04
N TYR A 40 12.42 -7.36 1.28
CA TYR A 40 12.41 -8.65 0.58
C TYR A 40 12.57 -9.75 1.60
N ASP A 41 11.76 -10.74 1.46
CA ASP A 41 11.87 -11.93 2.25
C ASP A 41 11.65 -13.07 1.26
N ASP A 42 10.75 -13.98 1.55
CA ASP A 42 10.37 -14.98 0.56
C ASP A 42 9.65 -14.29 -0.60
N ASN A 43 8.97 -13.21 -0.31
CA ASN A 43 8.25 -12.43 -1.30
C ASN A 43 8.64 -10.96 -1.16
N CYS A 44 8.23 -10.17 -2.14
CA CYS A 44 8.40 -8.74 -2.02
C CYS A 44 7.40 -8.18 -1.03
N ILE A 45 7.87 -7.31 -0.18
CA ILE A 45 7.02 -6.68 0.85
C ILE A 45 7.10 -5.18 0.65
N LEU A 46 5.95 -4.54 0.61
CA LEU A 46 5.89 -3.10 0.42
C LEU A 46 4.89 -2.51 1.39
N LYS A 47 5.34 -1.56 2.19
CA LYS A 47 4.46 -0.86 3.11
C LYS A 47 4.12 0.49 2.53
N VAL A 48 2.85 0.78 2.45
CA VAL A 48 2.37 2.05 1.90
C VAL A 48 1.43 2.71 2.90
N SER A 49 1.46 4.03 2.89
CA SER A 49 0.62 4.82 3.78
C SER A 49 -0.37 5.61 2.94
N MET A 50 -1.60 5.62 3.36
CA MET A 50 -2.64 6.32 2.63
C MET A 50 -3.79 6.68 3.55
N ARG A 51 -4.65 7.58 3.11
CA ARG A 51 -5.83 7.92 3.87
C ARG A 51 -6.82 6.79 3.85
N LYS A 52 -7.62 6.70 4.89
CA LYS A 52 -8.59 5.63 4.98
C LYS A 52 -9.53 5.59 3.78
N SER A 53 -9.90 6.76 3.28
CA SER A 53 -10.78 6.80 2.12
C SER A 53 -10.12 6.26 0.85
N VAL A 54 -8.81 6.29 0.80
CA VAL A 54 -8.08 5.78 -0.36
C VAL A 54 -7.90 4.28 -0.27
N VAL A 55 -7.92 3.74 0.94
CA VAL A 55 -7.66 2.32 1.16
C VAL A 55 -8.60 1.45 0.34
N GLU A 56 -9.89 1.76 0.35
CA GLU A 56 -10.85 0.95 -0.38
C GLU A 56 -10.59 0.99 -1.87
N SER A 57 -10.38 2.17 -2.42
CA SER A 57 -10.11 2.29 -3.84
C SER A 57 -8.82 1.59 -4.22
N PHE A 58 -7.81 1.74 -3.39
CA PHE A 58 -6.52 1.13 -3.65
C PHE A 58 -6.63 -0.39 -3.64
N CYS A 59 -7.34 -0.93 -2.67
CA CYS A 59 -7.50 -2.37 -2.57
C CYS A 59 -8.25 -2.94 -3.78
N GLU A 60 -9.20 -2.18 -4.30
CA GLU A 60 -9.94 -2.63 -5.47
C GLU A 60 -9.04 -2.68 -6.71
N CYS A 61 -8.03 -1.84 -6.76
CA CYS A 61 -7.10 -1.85 -7.87
C CYS A 61 -6.10 -2.99 -7.79
N LEU A 62 -5.96 -3.59 -6.62
CA LEU A 62 -5.00 -4.65 -6.43
C LEU A 62 -5.58 -6.00 -6.86
N ASP A 63 -4.70 -6.84 -7.38
CA ASP A 63 -5.09 -8.18 -7.76
C ASP A 63 -5.33 -9.02 -6.50
N ARG A 64 -6.15 -10.06 -6.65
CA ARG A 64 -6.40 -10.97 -5.55
C ARG A 64 -5.18 -11.75 -5.13
N THR A 65 -4.22 -11.87 -6.03
CA THR A 65 -2.98 -12.57 -5.73
C THR A 65 -2.09 -11.78 -4.80
N ILE A 66 -2.37 -10.50 -4.62
CA ILE A 66 -1.60 -9.64 -3.75
C ILE A 66 -2.25 -9.65 -2.36
N LYS A 67 -1.45 -10.02 -1.37
CA LYS A 67 -1.96 -10.08 0.00
C LYS A 67 -1.77 -8.74 0.67
N VAL A 68 -2.80 -8.31 1.37
CA VAL A 68 -2.79 -7.04 2.08
C VAL A 68 -2.98 -7.35 3.57
N GLU A 69 -2.09 -6.84 4.37
CA GLU A 69 -2.16 -7.03 5.82
C GLU A 69 -2.29 -5.73 6.57
#